data_0f5f06eb7d57fcec18bc18ca7d0ec651
#
_entry.id   0f5f06eb7d57fcec18bc18ca7d0ec651
#
_cell.length_a   1.000
_cell.length_b   1.000
_cell.length_c   1.000
_cell.angle_alpha   90.00
_cell.angle_beta   90.00
_cell.angle_gamma   90.00
#
_symmetry.space_group_name_H-M   'P 1'
#
loop_
_entity.id
_entity.type
_entity.pdbx_description
1 polymer ?
#
loop_
_entity_poly.entity_id
_entity_poly.type
_entity_poly.pdbx_seq_one_letter_code
_entity_poly.pdbx_strand_id
1 'polypeptide(L)'
;IAKKMDAKLPSLFKKLPRLPYGVAPVPDDLAPKYTGGRYSGPAKGSNEAGYYWVNTYKLEVRPLYNLEALTLHEGVPGHHLQNSIAAEITGLPDFRKRLGITVFGEGWGLYSEYLGLEAGFYKDPYSNFGRLTYEMWRACRLVVDTGIHAKNWSRQKVIDYLSSNTALPIHECTTETDRYIAWPGQALAYKIGELKIKELRNYASQELGQNFDLREFHDTILSVSYTHLTLPTNTV
;
A
#
# COMPACT_ATOMS: atom_id res chain seq x y z
N ILE A 1 0.26 15.72 -7.05
CA ILE A 1 0.57 14.94 -5.83
C ILE A 1 1.90 14.23 -6.01
N ALA A 2 2.08 13.37 -7.01
CA ALA A 2 3.27 12.54 -7.24
C ALA A 2 4.59 13.34 -7.15
N LYS A 3 4.75 14.43 -7.94
CA LYS A 3 5.96 15.26 -7.93
C LYS A 3 6.22 16.00 -6.61
N LYS A 4 5.17 16.28 -5.84
CA LYS A 4 5.36 16.85 -4.49
C LYS A 4 5.96 15.80 -3.54
N MET A 5 5.57 14.52 -3.70
CA MET A 5 6.12 13.44 -2.88
C MET A 5 7.54 13.07 -3.29
N ASP A 6 7.87 13.07 -4.59
CA ASP A 6 9.24 12.88 -5.08
C ASP A 6 10.21 13.82 -4.34
N ALA A 7 9.85 15.10 -4.19
CA ALA A 7 10.67 16.09 -3.50
C ALA A 7 10.84 15.81 -1.98
N LYS A 8 10.01 14.96 -1.39
CA LYS A 8 10.09 14.59 0.04
C LYS A 8 10.89 13.31 0.29
N LEU A 9 11.09 12.48 -0.72
CA LEU A 9 11.76 11.18 -0.56
C LEU A 9 13.14 11.27 0.11
N PRO A 10 14.02 12.24 -0.19
CA PRO A 10 15.33 12.36 0.48
C PRO A 10 15.25 12.58 1.99
N SER A 11 14.13 13.08 2.51
CA SER A 11 13.92 13.21 3.97
C SER A 11 13.45 11.93 4.64
N LEU A 12 12.98 10.94 3.86
CA LEU A 12 12.45 9.68 4.35
C LEU A 12 13.32 8.46 4.03
N PHE A 13 14.21 8.56 3.04
CA PHE A 13 15.05 7.47 2.54
C PHE A 13 16.47 7.97 2.26
N LYS A 14 17.48 7.14 2.53
CA LYS A 14 18.88 7.37 2.12
C LYS A 14 19.12 6.85 0.69
N LYS A 15 18.38 5.80 0.29
CA LYS A 15 18.47 5.19 -1.04
C LYS A 15 17.18 5.41 -1.81
N LEU A 16 17.31 5.91 -3.04
CA LEU A 16 16.19 6.11 -3.95
C LEU A 16 16.36 5.21 -5.17
N PRO A 17 15.27 4.64 -5.71
CA PRO A 17 15.36 3.80 -6.90
C PRO A 17 15.71 4.67 -8.13
N ARG A 18 16.36 4.03 -9.11
CA ARG A 18 16.69 4.66 -10.39
C ARG A 18 15.53 4.63 -11.38
N LEU A 19 14.65 3.65 -11.25
CA LEU A 19 13.50 3.50 -12.13
C LEU A 19 12.48 4.61 -11.88
N PRO A 20 12.11 5.43 -12.89
CA PRO A 20 11.01 6.38 -12.77
C PRO A 20 9.66 5.69 -12.91
N TYR A 21 8.56 6.42 -12.63
CA TYR A 21 7.21 5.98 -12.94
C TYR A 21 6.38 7.10 -13.55
N GLY A 22 5.35 6.70 -14.29
CA GLY A 22 4.33 7.59 -14.82
C GLY A 22 3.01 7.46 -14.07
N VAL A 23 2.08 8.36 -14.38
CA VAL A 23 0.67 8.27 -13.97
C VAL A 23 -0.17 8.18 -15.24
N ALA A 24 -1.05 7.20 -15.31
CA ALA A 24 -1.89 6.96 -16.48
C ALA A 24 -3.32 6.54 -16.06
N PRO A 25 -4.34 6.75 -16.88
CA PRO A 25 -5.65 6.19 -16.60
C PRO A 25 -5.64 4.66 -16.70
N VAL A 26 -6.52 4.01 -15.92
CA VAL A 26 -6.82 2.58 -16.14
C VAL A 26 -7.40 2.43 -17.56
N PRO A 27 -6.99 1.40 -18.34
CA PRO A 27 -7.57 1.13 -19.65
C PRO A 27 -9.11 1.03 -19.61
N ASP A 28 -9.77 1.62 -20.61
CA ASP A 28 -11.23 1.81 -20.62
C ASP A 28 -12.03 0.50 -20.55
N ASP A 29 -11.50 -0.58 -21.11
CA ASP A 29 -12.10 -1.92 -21.07
C ASP A 29 -12.06 -2.56 -19.67
N LEU A 30 -11.09 -2.21 -18.85
CA LEU A 30 -10.93 -2.70 -17.48
C LEU A 30 -11.62 -1.78 -16.45
N ALA A 31 -11.64 -0.49 -16.70
CA ALA A 31 -12.01 0.54 -15.74
C ALA A 31 -13.36 0.35 -15.02
N PRO A 32 -14.45 -0.16 -15.68
CA PRO A 32 -15.75 -0.35 -15.04
C PRO A 32 -15.76 -1.33 -13.87
N LYS A 33 -14.87 -2.32 -13.88
CA LYS A 33 -14.75 -3.38 -12.86
C LYS A 33 -13.44 -3.31 -12.08
N TYR A 34 -12.69 -2.23 -12.26
CA TYR A 34 -11.39 -2.04 -11.64
C TYR A 34 -11.50 -1.22 -10.35
N THR A 35 -10.55 -1.46 -9.42
CA THR A 35 -10.39 -0.66 -8.19
C THR A 35 -10.05 0.81 -8.49
N GLY A 36 -9.94 1.66 -7.47
CA GLY A 36 -9.63 3.08 -7.60
C GLY A 36 -8.31 3.41 -8.28
N GLY A 37 -7.33 2.53 -8.16
CA GLY A 37 -6.03 2.63 -8.83
C GLY A 37 -5.14 1.45 -8.48
N ARG A 38 -4.00 1.33 -9.19
CA ARG A 38 -3.01 0.29 -8.96
C ARG A 38 -1.66 0.66 -9.57
N TYR A 39 -0.58 0.32 -8.89
CA TYR A 39 0.74 0.32 -9.52
C TYR A 39 0.91 -0.88 -10.46
N SER A 40 1.35 -0.60 -11.68
CA SER A 40 1.74 -1.59 -12.67
C SER A 40 3.23 -1.43 -12.96
N GLY A 41 4.03 -2.37 -12.48
CA GLY A 41 5.48 -2.37 -12.72
C GLY A 41 5.81 -2.69 -14.18
N PRO A 42 7.03 -2.35 -14.63
CA PRO A 42 7.49 -2.71 -15.97
C PRO A 42 7.58 -4.23 -16.15
N ALA A 43 7.43 -4.67 -17.38
CA ALA A 43 7.70 -6.07 -17.72
C ALA A 43 9.17 -6.42 -17.41
N LYS A 44 9.42 -7.64 -16.97
CA LYS A 44 10.77 -8.10 -16.64
C LYS A 44 11.70 -7.97 -17.86
N GLY A 45 12.81 -7.24 -17.66
CA GLY A 45 13.79 -6.97 -18.73
C GLY A 45 13.40 -5.83 -19.67
N SER A 46 12.27 -5.16 -19.44
CA SER A 46 11.91 -3.93 -20.15
C SER A 46 12.70 -2.73 -19.62
N ASN A 47 12.97 -1.77 -20.49
CA ASN A 47 13.51 -0.45 -20.17
C ASN A 47 12.39 0.60 -19.95
N GLU A 48 11.14 0.18 -19.95
CA GLU A 48 10.00 1.06 -19.73
C GLU A 48 9.81 1.39 -18.26
N ALA A 49 9.16 2.52 -17.97
CA ALA A 49 8.78 2.89 -16.62
C ALA A 49 7.60 2.06 -16.12
N GLY A 50 7.46 1.95 -14.80
CA GLY A 50 6.20 1.53 -14.20
C GLY A 50 5.14 2.63 -14.26
N TYR A 51 3.88 2.28 -14.04
CA TYR A 51 2.77 3.23 -14.03
C TYR A 51 1.89 3.08 -12.79
N TYR A 52 1.58 4.19 -12.17
CA TYR A 52 0.44 4.29 -11.28
C TYR A 52 -0.80 4.53 -12.15
N TRP A 53 -1.65 3.52 -12.27
CA TRP A 53 -2.92 3.60 -12.97
C TRP A 53 -3.99 4.16 -12.04
N VAL A 54 -4.63 5.26 -12.49
CA VAL A 54 -5.75 5.91 -11.78
C VAL A 54 -7.04 5.59 -12.51
N ASN A 55 -8.03 5.10 -11.79
CA ASN A 55 -9.33 4.81 -12.41
C ASN A 55 -10.13 6.10 -12.59
N THR A 56 -10.41 6.43 -13.84
CA THR A 56 -11.17 7.61 -14.26
C THR A 56 -12.62 7.30 -14.65
N TYR A 57 -13.03 6.03 -14.53
CA TYR A 57 -14.42 5.63 -14.80
C TYR A 57 -15.34 6.13 -13.70
N LYS A 58 -16.47 6.77 -14.07
CA LYS A 58 -17.46 7.34 -13.15
C LYS A 58 -16.84 8.30 -12.14
N LEU A 59 -16.30 9.43 -12.61
CA LEU A 59 -15.64 10.43 -11.77
C LEU A 59 -16.55 10.97 -10.65
N GLU A 60 -17.87 10.99 -10.86
CA GLU A 60 -18.86 11.41 -9.90
C GLU A 60 -18.91 10.57 -8.60
N VAL A 61 -18.40 9.34 -8.65
CA VAL A 61 -18.29 8.45 -7.46
C VAL A 61 -16.84 8.32 -6.94
N ARG A 62 -15.93 9.14 -7.44
CA ARG A 62 -14.50 9.09 -7.06
C ARG A 62 -14.07 10.39 -6.37
N PRO A 63 -14.18 10.44 -5.04
CA PRO A 63 -13.87 11.67 -4.32
C PRO A 63 -12.39 12.02 -4.41
N LEU A 64 -12.09 13.29 -4.71
CA LEU A 64 -10.72 13.79 -4.85
C LEU A 64 -9.91 13.70 -3.55
N TYR A 65 -10.56 13.70 -2.41
CA TYR A 65 -9.90 13.65 -1.10
C TYR A 65 -9.13 12.33 -0.86
N ASN A 66 -9.42 11.26 -1.61
CA ASN A 66 -8.68 9.99 -1.52
C ASN A 66 -7.37 10.00 -2.34
N LEU A 67 -7.18 10.97 -3.25
CA LEU A 67 -6.07 10.92 -4.21
C LEU A 67 -4.69 11.05 -3.56
N GLU A 68 -4.54 11.82 -2.46
CA GLU A 68 -3.26 11.89 -1.78
C GLU A 68 -2.88 10.51 -1.24
N ALA A 69 -3.75 9.87 -0.47
CA ALA A 69 -3.50 8.55 0.10
C ALA A 69 -3.24 7.49 -0.99
N LEU A 70 -4.07 7.46 -2.03
CA LEU A 70 -3.91 6.51 -3.13
C LEU A 70 -2.59 6.71 -3.88
N THR A 71 -2.21 7.96 -4.14
CA THR A 71 -0.93 8.26 -4.83
C THR A 71 0.28 7.82 -3.99
N LEU A 72 0.23 8.00 -2.67
CA LEU A 72 1.29 7.57 -1.77
C LEU A 72 1.37 6.04 -1.67
N HIS A 73 0.24 5.36 -1.79
CA HIS A 73 0.16 3.90 -1.79
C HIS A 73 0.75 3.29 -3.08
N GLU A 74 0.28 3.75 -4.23
CA GLU A 74 0.61 3.15 -5.52
C GLU A 74 1.94 3.66 -6.11
N GLY A 75 2.22 4.95 -5.93
CA GLY A 75 3.44 5.59 -6.42
C GLY A 75 4.57 5.53 -5.39
N VAL A 76 5.03 6.71 -4.98
CA VAL A 76 6.05 6.86 -3.95
C VAL A 76 5.43 7.46 -2.68
N PRO A 77 5.83 6.98 -1.50
CA PRO A 77 6.86 6.00 -1.20
C PRO A 77 6.37 4.54 -1.24
N GLY A 78 5.15 4.27 -1.76
CA GLY A 78 4.50 2.97 -1.75
C GLY A 78 5.03 1.97 -2.77
N HIS A 79 4.12 1.34 -3.50
CA HIS A 79 4.43 0.18 -4.36
C HIS A 79 5.51 0.43 -5.40
N HIS A 80 5.51 1.60 -6.07
CA HIS A 80 6.56 1.90 -7.04
C HIS A 80 7.94 1.89 -6.40
N LEU A 81 8.14 2.63 -5.30
CA LEU A 81 9.43 2.71 -4.62
C LEU A 81 9.86 1.35 -4.10
N GLN A 82 8.98 0.63 -3.43
CA GLN A 82 9.24 -0.71 -2.89
C GLN A 82 9.70 -1.70 -3.97
N ASN A 83 8.92 -1.79 -5.05
CA ASN A 83 9.21 -2.73 -6.15
C ASN A 83 10.50 -2.35 -6.89
N SER A 84 10.76 -1.07 -7.09
CA SER A 84 11.94 -0.59 -7.78
C SER A 84 13.22 -0.83 -6.95
N ILE A 85 13.19 -0.58 -5.65
CA ILE A 85 14.30 -0.93 -4.75
C ILE A 85 14.52 -2.45 -4.73
N ALA A 86 13.46 -3.24 -4.62
CA ALA A 86 13.56 -4.70 -4.63
C ALA A 86 14.19 -5.24 -5.92
N ALA A 87 13.88 -4.64 -7.07
CA ALA A 87 14.46 -4.99 -8.36
C ALA A 87 15.96 -4.67 -8.47
N GLU A 88 16.45 -3.69 -7.71
CA GLU A 88 17.85 -3.27 -7.68
C GLU A 88 18.72 -4.07 -6.69
N ILE A 89 18.12 -4.91 -5.84
CA ILE A 89 18.88 -5.74 -4.89
C ILE A 89 19.65 -6.81 -5.65
N THR A 90 20.97 -6.80 -5.48
CA THR A 90 21.88 -7.80 -6.05
C THR A 90 22.21 -8.91 -5.04
N GLY A 91 22.69 -10.06 -5.53
CA GLY A 91 23.15 -11.16 -4.66
C GLY A 91 22.04 -12.04 -4.06
N LEU A 92 20.77 -11.73 -4.30
CA LEU A 92 19.68 -12.59 -3.86
C LEU A 92 19.54 -13.84 -4.74
N PRO A 93 19.28 -15.02 -4.16
CA PRO A 93 18.92 -16.21 -4.92
C PRO A 93 17.64 -15.97 -5.76
N ASP A 94 17.52 -16.67 -6.89
CA ASP A 94 16.42 -16.43 -7.83
C ASP A 94 15.03 -16.69 -7.23
N PHE A 95 14.88 -17.66 -6.33
CA PHE A 95 13.61 -17.89 -5.67
C PHE A 95 13.19 -16.70 -4.80
N ARG A 96 14.14 -16.01 -4.14
CA ARG A 96 13.87 -14.80 -3.35
C ARG A 96 13.46 -13.62 -4.20
N LYS A 97 14.06 -13.47 -5.38
CA LYS A 97 13.68 -12.39 -6.33
C LYS A 97 12.26 -12.57 -6.89
N ARG A 98 11.71 -13.79 -6.79
CA ARG A 98 10.39 -14.13 -7.31
C ARG A 98 9.34 -14.31 -6.21
N LEU A 99 9.77 -14.44 -4.97
CA LEU A 99 8.88 -14.61 -3.83
C LEU A 99 8.24 -13.25 -3.49
N GLY A 100 6.93 -13.16 -3.64
CA GLY A 100 6.14 -12.03 -3.18
C GLY A 100 5.37 -12.39 -1.90
N ILE A 101 5.61 -11.66 -0.81
CA ILE A 101 4.82 -11.80 0.42
C ILE A 101 3.84 -10.64 0.50
N THR A 102 2.57 -10.94 0.24
CA THR A 102 1.51 -9.92 0.12
C THR A 102 1.41 -9.02 1.34
N VAL A 103 1.58 -9.56 2.56
CA VAL A 103 1.53 -8.79 3.79
C VAL A 103 2.64 -7.74 3.90
N PHE A 104 3.81 -7.99 3.31
CA PHE A 104 4.88 -7.00 3.23
C PHE A 104 4.58 -5.94 2.18
N GLY A 105 4.14 -6.34 0.98
CA GLY A 105 3.80 -5.42 -0.09
C GLY A 105 2.69 -4.46 0.30
N GLU A 106 1.55 -4.99 0.68
CA GLU A 106 0.36 -4.19 1.01
C GLU A 106 0.49 -3.46 2.35
N GLY A 107 1.17 -4.08 3.31
CA GLY A 107 1.48 -3.42 4.58
C GLY A 107 2.36 -2.20 4.39
N TRP A 108 3.36 -2.28 3.50
CA TRP A 108 4.17 -1.14 3.12
C TRP A 108 3.35 -0.06 2.40
N GLY A 109 2.47 -0.43 1.46
CA GLY A 109 1.57 0.50 0.79
C GLY A 109 0.72 1.29 1.78
N LEU A 110 0.08 0.61 2.73
CA LEU A 110 -0.73 1.27 3.76
C LEU A 110 0.12 2.10 4.75
N TYR A 111 1.30 1.63 5.11
CA TYR A 111 2.25 2.41 5.90
C TYR A 111 2.72 3.67 5.15
N SER A 112 2.86 3.60 3.83
CA SER A 112 3.19 4.74 2.97
C SER A 112 2.12 5.82 2.98
N GLU A 113 0.85 5.45 3.05
CA GLU A 113 -0.24 6.42 3.26
C GLU A 113 -0.07 7.17 4.59
N TYR A 114 0.30 6.47 5.66
CA TYR A 114 0.59 7.09 6.95
C TYR A 114 1.80 8.03 6.88
N LEU A 115 2.88 7.68 6.17
CA LEU A 115 4.06 8.53 6.00
C LEU A 115 3.76 9.89 5.36
N GLY A 116 2.65 10.01 4.67
CA GLY A 116 2.16 11.28 4.15
C GLY A 116 1.98 12.35 5.23
N LEU A 117 1.62 11.98 6.47
CA LEU A 117 1.55 12.90 7.61
C LEU A 117 2.92 13.53 7.90
N GLU A 118 3.96 12.71 7.95
CA GLU A 118 5.33 13.14 8.22
C GLU A 118 5.95 13.91 7.06
N ALA A 119 5.56 13.57 5.83
CA ALA A 119 5.97 14.28 4.62
C ALA A 119 5.24 15.63 4.42
N GLY A 120 4.27 15.97 5.28
CA GLY A 120 3.52 17.23 5.23
C GLY A 120 2.43 17.25 4.16
N PHE A 121 1.87 16.09 3.82
CA PHE A 121 0.61 15.92 3.09
C PHE A 121 -0.58 16.03 4.04
N TYR A 122 -1.79 15.89 3.52
CA TYR A 122 -3.03 15.91 4.30
C TYR A 122 -3.25 17.23 5.07
N LYS A 123 -2.80 18.35 4.50
CA LYS A 123 -2.96 19.68 5.10
C LYS A 123 -4.42 20.15 5.09
N ASP A 124 -5.16 19.72 4.08
CA ASP A 124 -6.58 19.94 4.00
C ASP A 124 -7.32 18.87 4.82
N PRO A 125 -8.29 19.26 5.68
CA PRO A 125 -9.10 18.31 6.46
C PRO A 125 -9.76 17.22 5.63
N TYR A 126 -10.18 17.52 4.41
CA TYR A 126 -10.77 16.53 3.52
C TYR A 126 -9.76 15.48 3.05
N SER A 127 -8.54 15.88 2.70
CA SER A 127 -7.51 14.91 2.31
C SER A 127 -7.09 14.02 3.48
N ASN A 128 -7.06 14.54 4.71
CA ASN A 128 -6.85 13.69 5.90
C ASN A 128 -8.05 12.77 6.18
N PHE A 129 -9.27 13.23 5.94
CA PHE A 129 -10.45 12.37 5.99
C PHE A 129 -10.36 11.24 4.96
N GLY A 130 -9.86 11.52 3.75
CA GLY A 130 -9.61 10.49 2.72
C GLY A 130 -8.63 9.43 3.19
N ARG A 131 -7.51 9.84 3.81
CA ARG A 131 -6.55 8.91 4.41
C ARG A 131 -7.21 8.06 5.51
N LEU A 132 -7.96 8.68 6.41
CA LEU A 132 -8.67 7.95 7.48
C LEU A 132 -9.74 7.00 6.94
N THR A 133 -10.44 7.38 5.87
CA THR A 133 -11.38 6.50 5.17
C THR A 133 -10.67 5.26 4.62
N TYR A 134 -9.51 5.44 4.02
CA TYR A 134 -8.71 4.33 3.50
C TYR A 134 -8.13 3.46 4.63
N GLU A 135 -7.70 4.05 5.73
CA GLU A 135 -7.25 3.31 6.90
C GLU A 135 -8.39 2.48 7.53
N MET A 136 -9.58 3.08 7.71
CA MET A 136 -10.77 2.39 8.20
C MET A 136 -11.21 1.27 7.26
N TRP A 137 -11.20 1.50 5.96
CA TRP A 137 -11.48 0.48 4.98
C TRP A 137 -10.57 -0.75 5.15
N ARG A 138 -9.24 -0.55 5.31
CA ARG A 138 -8.31 -1.66 5.54
C ARG A 138 -8.52 -2.34 6.89
N ALA A 139 -8.96 -1.63 7.91
CA ALA A 139 -9.40 -2.24 9.17
C ALA A 139 -10.66 -3.10 8.99
N CYS A 140 -11.66 -2.61 8.26
CA CYS A 140 -12.88 -3.36 7.94
C CYS A 140 -12.58 -4.66 7.16
N ARG A 141 -11.54 -4.67 6.32
CA ARG A 141 -11.12 -5.87 5.58
C ARG A 141 -10.76 -7.04 6.51
N LEU A 142 -10.20 -6.77 7.70
CA LEU A 142 -9.91 -7.83 8.70
C LEU A 142 -11.18 -8.55 9.14
N VAL A 143 -12.29 -7.83 9.20
CA VAL A 143 -13.58 -8.38 9.61
C VAL A 143 -14.27 -9.10 8.46
N VAL A 144 -14.34 -8.44 7.28
CA VAL A 144 -15.15 -8.97 6.18
C VAL A 144 -14.50 -10.17 5.48
N ASP A 145 -13.17 -10.21 5.33
CA ASP A 145 -12.47 -11.36 4.75
C ASP A 145 -12.67 -12.61 5.61
N THR A 146 -12.43 -12.49 6.92
CA THR A 146 -12.70 -13.58 7.87
C THR A 146 -14.19 -13.89 7.96
N GLY A 147 -15.05 -12.88 7.81
CA GLY A 147 -16.49 -13.03 7.72
C GLY A 147 -16.90 -13.95 6.57
N ILE A 148 -16.39 -13.70 5.37
CA ILE A 148 -16.66 -14.50 4.17
C ILE A 148 -16.13 -15.93 4.36
N HIS A 149 -14.81 -16.06 4.57
CA HIS A 149 -14.10 -17.33 4.41
C HIS A 149 -14.13 -18.23 5.64
N ALA A 150 -14.38 -17.68 6.83
CA ALA A 150 -14.41 -18.44 8.08
C ALA A 150 -15.77 -18.43 8.80
N LYS A 151 -16.67 -17.50 8.44
CA LYS A 151 -17.95 -17.31 9.13
C LYS A 151 -19.17 -17.38 8.22
N ASN A 152 -18.99 -17.77 6.96
CA ASN A 152 -20.06 -17.91 5.95
C ASN A 152 -20.94 -16.66 5.79
N TRP A 153 -20.32 -15.45 5.82
CA TRP A 153 -21.05 -14.23 5.55
C TRP A 153 -21.48 -14.17 4.09
N SER A 154 -22.74 -13.76 3.87
CA SER A 154 -23.20 -13.51 2.52
C SER A 154 -22.53 -12.29 1.91
N ARG A 155 -22.46 -12.25 0.58
CA ARG A 155 -21.99 -11.09 -0.19
C ARG A 155 -22.67 -9.78 0.25
N GLN A 156 -24.00 -9.81 0.42
CA GLN A 156 -24.75 -8.62 0.84
C GLN A 156 -24.35 -8.15 2.23
N LYS A 157 -24.16 -9.06 3.18
CA LYS A 157 -23.72 -8.72 4.54
C LYS A 157 -22.36 -8.00 4.54
N VAL A 158 -21.45 -8.37 3.65
CA VAL A 158 -20.14 -7.72 3.50
C VAL A 158 -20.31 -6.30 2.94
N ILE A 159 -21.12 -6.12 1.90
CA ILE A 159 -21.41 -4.81 1.32
C ILE A 159 -22.05 -3.90 2.38
N ASP A 160 -23.03 -4.39 3.13
CA ASP A 160 -23.70 -3.64 4.20
C ASP A 160 -22.73 -3.23 5.30
N TYR A 161 -21.83 -4.15 5.69
CA TYR A 161 -20.80 -3.85 6.69
C TYR A 161 -19.84 -2.76 6.22
N LEU A 162 -19.33 -2.86 5.00
CA LEU A 162 -18.41 -1.86 4.44
C LEU A 162 -19.09 -0.49 4.30
N SER A 163 -20.30 -0.46 3.75
CA SER A 163 -21.03 0.80 3.54
C SER A 163 -21.44 1.48 4.85
N SER A 164 -21.69 0.70 5.91
CA SER A 164 -22.06 1.24 7.23
C SER A 164 -20.86 1.72 8.06
N ASN A 165 -19.64 1.23 7.77
CA ASN A 165 -18.46 1.51 8.57
C ASN A 165 -17.39 2.33 7.84
N THR A 166 -17.59 2.66 6.57
CA THR A 166 -16.65 3.46 5.78
C THR A 166 -17.37 4.55 5.00
N ALA A 167 -16.64 5.54 4.52
CA ALA A 167 -17.15 6.54 3.59
C ALA A 167 -16.93 6.16 2.12
N LEU A 168 -16.76 4.87 1.83
CA LEU A 168 -16.62 4.37 0.46
C LEU A 168 -17.94 4.44 -0.29
N PRO A 169 -17.94 4.81 -1.57
CA PRO A 169 -19.12 4.70 -2.41
C PRO A 169 -19.61 3.25 -2.50
N ILE A 170 -20.93 3.06 -2.60
CA ILE A 170 -21.53 1.72 -2.67
C ILE A 170 -20.98 0.88 -3.85
N HIS A 171 -20.64 1.54 -4.95
CA HIS A 171 -20.00 0.89 -6.09
C HIS A 171 -18.64 0.26 -5.70
N GLU A 172 -17.82 0.98 -4.94
CA GLU A 172 -16.52 0.49 -4.48
C GLU A 172 -16.69 -0.63 -3.43
N CYS A 173 -17.63 -0.49 -2.49
CA CYS A 173 -17.98 -1.56 -1.55
C CYS A 173 -18.36 -2.85 -2.28
N THR A 174 -19.11 -2.74 -3.37
CA THR A 174 -19.55 -3.87 -4.19
C THR A 174 -18.39 -4.52 -4.93
N THR A 175 -17.61 -3.74 -5.65
CA THR A 175 -16.45 -4.23 -6.44
C THR A 175 -15.41 -4.89 -5.54
N GLU A 176 -15.13 -4.29 -4.39
CA GLU A 176 -14.18 -4.82 -3.42
C GLU A 176 -14.69 -6.10 -2.74
N THR A 177 -15.98 -6.19 -2.45
CA THR A 177 -16.57 -7.43 -1.92
C THR A 177 -16.37 -8.59 -2.90
N ASP A 178 -16.61 -8.38 -4.19
CA ASP A 178 -16.41 -9.39 -5.22
C ASP A 178 -14.93 -9.80 -5.33
N ARG A 179 -14.03 -8.85 -5.16
CA ARG A 179 -12.58 -9.12 -5.11
C ARG A 179 -12.21 -9.97 -3.90
N TYR A 180 -12.75 -9.69 -2.70
CA TYR A 180 -12.43 -10.48 -1.49
C TYR A 180 -12.93 -11.91 -1.60
N ILE A 181 -14.09 -12.12 -2.19
CA ILE A 181 -14.61 -13.47 -2.46
C ILE A 181 -13.64 -14.26 -3.34
N ALA A 182 -13.06 -13.62 -4.36
CA ALA A 182 -12.15 -14.25 -5.32
C ALA A 182 -10.72 -14.46 -4.76
N TRP A 183 -10.29 -13.68 -3.75
CA TRP A 183 -8.93 -13.68 -3.22
C TRP A 183 -8.90 -13.85 -1.69
N PRO A 184 -9.12 -15.06 -1.16
CA PRO A 184 -9.10 -15.30 0.28
C PRO A 184 -7.80 -14.85 0.94
N GLY A 185 -7.89 -14.08 2.03
CA GLY A 185 -6.77 -13.65 2.85
C GLY A 185 -5.96 -12.46 2.30
N GLN A 186 -6.09 -12.10 1.02
CA GLN A 186 -5.36 -10.95 0.45
C GLN A 186 -5.75 -9.64 1.15
N ALA A 187 -7.03 -9.46 1.44
CA ALA A 187 -7.54 -8.26 2.08
C ALA A 187 -6.98 -8.02 3.51
N LEU A 188 -6.56 -9.08 4.20
CA LEU A 188 -5.96 -8.99 5.55
C LEU A 188 -4.55 -8.38 5.52
N ALA A 189 -3.84 -8.55 4.43
CA ALA A 189 -2.42 -8.23 4.28
C ALA A 189 -2.08 -6.76 4.62
N TYR A 190 -2.94 -5.84 4.21
CA TYR A 190 -2.76 -4.40 4.38
C TYR A 190 -2.59 -3.99 5.84
N LYS A 191 -3.62 -4.21 6.64
CA LYS A 191 -3.62 -3.73 8.03
C LYS A 191 -2.70 -4.55 8.92
N ILE A 192 -2.60 -5.86 8.72
CA ILE A 192 -1.66 -6.71 9.45
C ILE A 192 -0.22 -6.27 9.18
N GLY A 193 0.14 -6.05 7.92
CA GLY A 193 1.48 -5.63 7.54
C GLY A 193 1.83 -4.23 8.06
N GLU A 194 0.92 -3.27 7.92
CA GLU A 194 1.11 -1.91 8.44
C GLU A 194 1.33 -1.90 9.96
N LEU A 195 0.52 -2.64 10.71
CA LEU A 195 0.67 -2.75 12.16
C LEU A 195 2.04 -3.33 12.53
N LYS A 196 2.51 -4.34 11.79
CA LYS A 196 3.83 -4.94 12.04
C LYS A 196 4.98 -3.98 11.70
N ILE A 197 4.89 -3.22 10.64
CA ILE A 197 5.90 -2.20 10.29
C ILE A 197 5.94 -1.12 11.38
N LYS A 198 4.80 -0.65 11.85
CA LYS A 198 4.73 0.34 12.95
C LYS A 198 5.28 -0.21 14.26
N GLU A 199 4.99 -1.47 14.59
CA GLU A 199 5.56 -2.15 15.77
C GLU A 199 7.08 -2.19 15.69
N LEU A 200 7.64 -2.62 14.54
CA LEU A 200 9.09 -2.67 14.32
C LEU A 200 9.73 -1.29 14.38
N ARG A 201 9.08 -0.27 13.83
CA ARG A 201 9.55 1.12 13.91
C ARG A 201 9.61 1.62 15.34
N ASN A 202 8.55 1.38 16.11
CA ASN A 202 8.50 1.77 17.53
C ASN A 202 9.58 1.04 18.32
N TYR A 203 9.76 -0.26 18.10
CA TYR A 203 10.81 -1.04 18.74
C TYR A 203 12.21 -0.48 18.40
N ALA A 204 12.52 -0.28 17.12
CA ALA A 204 13.81 0.28 16.70
C ALA A 204 14.03 1.68 17.28
N SER A 205 13.00 2.53 17.34
CA SER A 205 13.11 3.85 17.92
C SER A 205 13.40 3.82 19.42
N GLN A 206 12.82 2.87 20.15
CA GLN A 206 13.07 2.69 21.59
C GLN A 206 14.48 2.16 21.86
N GLU A 207 14.91 1.12 21.12
CA GLU A 207 16.23 0.50 21.31
C GLU A 207 17.38 1.43 20.91
N LEU A 208 17.24 2.17 19.83
CA LEU A 208 18.29 3.04 19.31
C LEU A 208 18.28 4.44 19.94
N GLY A 209 17.15 4.87 20.53
CA GLY A 209 17.00 6.17 21.18
C GLY A 209 17.45 7.32 20.27
N GLN A 210 18.45 8.09 20.69
CA GLN A 210 18.99 9.22 19.91
C GLN A 210 19.72 8.81 18.62
N ASN A 211 20.07 7.54 18.47
CA ASN A 211 20.71 7.00 17.26
C ASN A 211 19.68 6.53 16.22
N PHE A 212 18.40 6.61 16.50
CA PHE A 212 17.37 6.23 15.54
C PHE A 212 17.33 7.20 14.35
N ASP A 213 17.55 6.68 13.14
CA ASP A 213 17.37 7.42 11.88
C ASP A 213 16.23 6.78 11.08
N LEU A 214 15.15 7.51 10.87
CA LEU A 214 13.98 7.05 10.13
C LEU A 214 14.32 6.58 8.72
N ARG A 215 15.24 7.27 8.05
CA ARG A 215 15.66 6.93 6.68
C ARG A 215 16.39 5.59 6.65
N GLU A 216 17.24 5.34 7.66
CA GLU A 216 17.94 4.06 7.80
C GLU A 216 16.97 2.92 8.12
N PHE A 217 15.99 3.17 8.97
CA PHE A 217 14.91 2.21 9.24
C PHE A 217 14.19 1.81 7.96
N HIS A 218 13.75 2.79 7.15
CA HIS A 218 13.06 2.51 5.90
C HIS A 218 13.94 1.76 4.90
N ASP A 219 15.19 2.18 4.73
CA ASP A 219 16.14 1.50 3.85
C ASP A 219 16.40 0.06 4.30
N THR A 220 16.48 -0.18 5.61
CA THR A 220 16.64 -1.51 6.17
C THR A 220 15.43 -2.39 5.87
N ILE A 221 14.21 -1.92 6.15
CA ILE A 221 12.98 -2.65 5.85
C ILE A 221 12.89 -3.01 4.37
N LEU A 222 13.21 -2.08 3.46
CA LEU A 222 13.12 -2.31 2.03
C LEU A 222 14.26 -3.14 1.47
N SER A 223 15.45 -3.10 2.09
CA SER A 223 16.63 -3.85 1.63
C SER A 223 16.56 -5.35 1.92
N VAL A 224 15.88 -5.76 2.99
CA VAL A 224 15.72 -7.19 3.32
C VAL A 224 14.70 -7.88 2.42
N SER A 225 13.98 -7.11 1.60
CA SER A 225 12.95 -7.63 0.70
C SER A 225 11.95 -8.52 1.45
N TYR A 226 11.27 -9.41 0.78
CA TYR A 226 10.21 -10.26 1.31
C TYR A 226 10.65 -11.30 2.38
N THR A 227 11.83 -11.18 3.00
CA THR A 227 12.42 -12.28 3.77
C THR A 227 12.46 -12.12 5.28
N HIS A 228 12.16 -10.93 5.85
CA HIS A 228 12.34 -10.68 7.29
C HIS A 228 11.15 -9.91 7.90
N LEU A 229 9.92 -10.41 7.72
CA LEU A 229 8.82 -10.05 8.63
C LEU A 229 8.85 -10.88 9.92
N THR A 230 9.78 -11.82 10.04
CA THR A 230 10.15 -12.47 11.29
C THR A 230 11.35 -11.74 11.86
N LEU A 231 11.17 -11.16 13.06
CA LEU A 231 12.31 -10.76 13.88
C LEU A 231 13.35 -11.89 13.86
N PRO A 232 14.68 -11.61 13.80
CA PRO A 232 15.66 -12.62 14.06
C PRO A 232 15.40 -13.13 15.48
N THR A 233 14.69 -14.25 15.58
CA THR A 233 14.70 -15.07 16.77
C THR A 233 16.07 -15.69 16.80
N ASN A 234 16.86 -15.29 17.77
CA ASN A 234 18.19 -15.76 18.16
C ASN A 234 19.35 -14.98 17.60
N THR A 235 19.80 -14.07 18.42
CA THR A 235 21.21 -14.05 18.77
C THR A 235 21.31 -14.34 20.25
N VAL A 236 21.64 -15.58 20.58
CA VAL A 236 22.41 -15.90 21.77
C VAL A 236 23.84 -15.59 21.45
#